data_724e4e6458a7cf1ae642153635575c11
#
_entry.id   724e4e6458a7cf1ae642153635575c11
#
_cell.length_a   1.000
_cell.length_b   1.000
_cell.length_c   1.000
_cell.angle_alpha   90.00
_cell.angle_beta   90.00
_cell.angle_gamma   90.00
#
_symmetry.space_group_name_H-M   'P 1'
#
loop_
_entity.id
_entity.type
_entity.pdbx_description
1 polymer ?
#
loop_
_entity_poly.entity_id
_entity_poly.type
_entity_poly.pdbx_seq_one_letter_code
_entity_poly.pdbx_strand_id
1 'polypeptide(L)'
;MSSELEQNKRNAQAFYDLMFNQNQPAEAVARFVGASYTQHNPHVADGKQAFIDYFVRMGSEYPGKRVVFKRTVAEGHLVVLHCEQHWPGLTDKDQDQTWAGIDIFRFDDDGKIVEHWDVLQLVPAASAHANTMF
;
A
#
# COMPACT_ATOMS: atom_id res chain seq x y z
N MET A 1 -21.38 -3.76 13.29
CA MET A 1 -20.52 -4.31 14.33
C MET A 1 -19.07 -4.07 13.99
N SER A 2 -18.27 -3.90 15.02
CA SER A 2 -16.82 -3.70 14.86
C SER A 2 -16.13 -4.86 14.16
N SER A 3 -16.69 -6.07 14.17
CA SER A 3 -16.06 -7.25 13.57
C SER A 3 -15.80 -7.10 12.06
N GLU A 4 -16.73 -6.47 11.33
CA GLU A 4 -16.56 -6.26 9.88
C GLU A 4 -15.51 -5.20 9.60
N LEU A 5 -15.53 -4.10 10.33
CA LEU A 5 -14.51 -3.05 10.24
C LEU A 5 -13.13 -3.60 10.62
N GLU A 6 -13.06 -4.36 11.69
CA GLU A 6 -11.80 -4.97 12.13
C GLU A 6 -11.27 -5.98 11.10
N GLN A 7 -12.17 -6.76 10.50
CA GLN A 7 -11.77 -7.69 9.44
C GLN A 7 -11.22 -6.98 8.22
N ASN A 8 -11.87 -5.88 7.79
CA ASN A 8 -11.41 -5.08 6.66
C ASN A 8 -10.04 -4.44 6.95
N LYS A 9 -9.81 -3.95 8.17
CA LYS A 9 -8.49 -3.44 8.56
C LYS A 9 -7.42 -4.52 8.44
N ARG A 10 -7.70 -5.72 8.97
CA ARG A 10 -6.74 -6.84 8.89
C ARG A 10 -6.48 -7.24 7.44
N ASN A 11 -7.51 -7.28 6.61
CA ASN A 11 -7.38 -7.64 5.21
C ASN A 11 -6.57 -6.61 4.43
N ALA A 12 -6.76 -5.32 4.70
CA ALA A 12 -6.00 -4.25 4.05
C ALA A 12 -4.50 -4.36 4.38
N GLN A 13 -4.18 -4.57 5.65
CA GLN A 13 -2.78 -4.72 6.08
C GLN A 13 -2.17 -6.01 5.52
N ALA A 14 -2.91 -7.12 5.57
CA ALA A 14 -2.43 -8.40 5.05
C ALA A 14 -2.19 -8.35 3.55
N PHE A 15 -3.07 -7.69 2.80
CA PHE A 15 -2.90 -7.47 1.36
C PHE A 15 -1.63 -6.68 1.08
N TYR A 16 -1.47 -5.55 1.74
CA TYR A 16 -0.33 -4.66 1.52
C TYR A 16 0.99 -5.35 1.90
N ASP A 17 1.01 -6.02 3.04
CA ASP A 17 2.19 -6.76 3.49
C ASP A 17 2.60 -7.86 2.50
N LEU A 18 1.63 -8.64 2.05
CA LEU A 18 1.90 -9.75 1.13
C LEU A 18 2.42 -9.25 -0.22
N MET A 19 1.79 -8.21 -0.77
CA MET A 19 2.18 -7.70 -2.09
C MET A 19 3.46 -6.87 -2.07
N PHE A 20 3.69 -6.11 -0.99
CA PHE A 20 4.78 -5.13 -0.91
C PHE A 20 6.01 -5.67 -0.18
N ASN A 21 5.83 -6.17 1.05
CA ASN A 21 6.94 -6.66 1.86
C ASN A 21 7.40 -8.05 1.43
N GLN A 22 6.46 -8.92 1.09
CA GLN A 22 6.75 -10.29 0.71
C GLN A 22 6.93 -10.46 -0.79
N ASN A 23 6.74 -9.41 -1.58
CA ASN A 23 6.92 -9.39 -3.03
C ASN A 23 6.07 -10.46 -3.73
N GLN A 24 4.82 -10.66 -3.30
CA GLN A 24 3.89 -11.63 -3.88
C GLN A 24 2.59 -10.94 -4.33
N PRO A 25 2.66 -10.03 -5.31
CA PRO A 25 1.46 -9.27 -5.73
C PRO A 25 0.39 -10.15 -6.36
N ALA A 26 0.73 -11.17 -7.12
CA ALA A 26 -0.26 -12.05 -7.73
C ALA A 26 -1.06 -12.83 -6.68
N GLU A 27 -0.37 -13.36 -5.67
CA GLU A 27 -1.01 -14.08 -4.56
C GLU A 27 -1.88 -13.12 -3.73
N ALA A 28 -1.40 -11.90 -3.49
CA ALA A 28 -2.16 -10.89 -2.75
C ALA A 28 -3.47 -10.54 -3.46
N VAL A 29 -3.41 -10.34 -4.78
CA VAL A 29 -4.61 -10.07 -5.59
C VAL A 29 -5.56 -11.26 -5.55
N ALA A 30 -5.04 -12.49 -5.71
CA ALA A 30 -5.88 -13.69 -5.69
C ALA A 30 -6.61 -13.86 -4.37
N ARG A 31 -5.99 -13.49 -3.25
CA ARG A 31 -6.56 -13.70 -1.92
C ARG A 31 -7.45 -12.58 -1.43
N PHE A 32 -7.12 -11.32 -1.77
CA PHE A 32 -7.73 -10.16 -1.11
C PHE A 32 -8.51 -9.23 -2.04
N VAL A 33 -8.32 -9.31 -3.35
CA VAL A 33 -9.00 -8.42 -4.30
C VAL A 33 -10.25 -9.10 -4.84
N GLY A 34 -11.32 -8.32 -5.00
CA GLY A 34 -12.61 -8.81 -5.50
C GLY A 34 -12.69 -8.95 -7.01
N ALA A 35 -13.90 -8.79 -7.54
CA ALA A 35 -14.16 -8.97 -8.96
C ALA A 35 -13.46 -7.91 -9.83
N SER A 36 -13.22 -6.73 -9.28
CA SER A 36 -12.58 -5.61 -9.99
C SER A 36 -11.61 -4.90 -9.05
N TYR A 37 -10.73 -4.07 -9.63
CA TYR A 37 -9.80 -3.25 -8.85
C TYR A 37 -9.62 -1.93 -9.60
N THR A 38 -10.22 -0.87 -9.08
CA THR A 38 -10.12 0.46 -9.65
C THR A 38 -8.96 1.20 -8.99
N GLN A 39 -7.96 1.61 -9.78
CA GLN A 39 -6.74 2.24 -9.29
C GLN A 39 -6.78 3.74 -9.53
N HIS A 40 -6.44 4.52 -8.49
CA HIS A 40 -6.35 5.98 -8.57
C HIS A 40 -4.91 6.50 -8.43
N ASN A 41 -3.93 5.63 -8.14
CA ASN A 41 -2.53 6.04 -8.13
C ASN A 41 -2.09 6.29 -9.57
N PRO A 42 -1.58 7.51 -9.89
CA PRO A 42 -1.26 7.87 -11.28
C PRO A 42 -0.09 7.12 -11.88
N HIS A 43 0.71 6.43 -11.09
CA HIS A 43 1.87 5.68 -11.56
C HIS A 43 1.55 4.20 -11.83
N VAL A 44 0.38 3.73 -11.44
CA VAL A 44 -0.03 2.33 -11.59
C VAL A 44 -1.23 2.28 -12.54
N ALA A 45 -1.12 1.55 -13.62
CA ALA A 45 -2.23 1.42 -14.57
C ALA A 45 -3.41 0.69 -13.92
N ASP A 46 -4.60 0.89 -14.46
CA ASP A 46 -5.84 0.41 -13.87
C ASP A 46 -6.02 -1.10 -14.00
N GLY A 47 -6.69 -1.70 -13.02
CA GLY A 47 -7.08 -3.11 -13.03
C GLY A 47 -6.10 -4.05 -12.33
N LYS A 48 -6.55 -5.27 -12.13
CA LYS A 48 -5.82 -6.27 -11.34
C LYS A 48 -4.51 -6.70 -12.00
N GLN A 49 -4.51 -6.96 -13.29
CA GLN A 49 -3.31 -7.42 -13.97
C GLN A 49 -2.23 -6.32 -14.02
N ALA A 50 -2.65 -5.09 -14.28
CA ALA A 50 -1.73 -3.95 -14.30
C ALA A 50 -1.07 -3.73 -12.93
N PHE A 51 -1.84 -3.89 -11.85
CA PHE A 51 -1.32 -3.84 -10.49
C PHE A 51 -0.27 -4.93 -10.26
N ILE A 52 -0.59 -6.18 -10.65
CA ILE A 52 0.35 -7.31 -10.51
C ILE A 52 1.64 -7.01 -11.27
N ASP A 53 1.53 -6.61 -12.53
CA ASP A 53 2.70 -6.35 -13.39
C ASP A 53 3.59 -5.25 -12.81
N TYR A 54 2.98 -4.18 -12.30
CA TYR A 54 3.71 -3.07 -11.69
C TYR A 54 4.52 -3.55 -10.46
N PHE A 55 3.90 -4.29 -9.55
CA PHE A 55 4.58 -4.72 -8.32
C PHE A 55 5.49 -5.91 -8.51
N VAL A 56 5.30 -6.73 -9.52
CA VAL A 56 6.31 -7.72 -9.94
C VAL A 56 7.58 -6.98 -10.36
N ARG A 57 7.46 -5.91 -11.15
CA ARG A 57 8.60 -5.10 -11.56
C ARG A 57 9.24 -4.39 -10.37
N MET A 58 8.46 -3.80 -9.48
CA MET A 58 8.99 -3.14 -8.28
C MET A 58 9.70 -4.11 -7.35
N GLY A 59 9.18 -5.32 -7.18
CA GLY A 59 9.83 -6.36 -6.39
C GLY A 59 11.14 -6.83 -6.99
N SER A 60 11.26 -6.82 -8.31
CA SER A 60 12.49 -7.16 -9.01
C SER A 60 13.53 -6.04 -8.92
N GLU A 61 13.10 -4.79 -9.14
CA GLU A 61 13.99 -3.62 -9.14
C GLU A 61 14.37 -3.16 -7.73
N TYR A 62 13.46 -3.30 -6.77
CA TYR A 62 13.64 -2.85 -5.39
C TYR A 62 13.29 -3.97 -4.40
N PRO A 63 14.07 -5.07 -4.36
CA PRO A 63 13.72 -6.22 -3.52
C PRO A 63 13.72 -5.93 -2.02
N GLY A 64 14.42 -4.89 -1.61
CA GLY A 64 14.49 -4.48 -0.20
C GLY A 64 13.41 -3.49 0.22
N LYS A 65 12.49 -3.12 -0.66
CA LYS A 65 11.42 -2.20 -0.30
C LYS A 65 10.55 -2.79 0.80
N ARG A 66 10.06 -1.93 1.69
CA ARG A 66 9.17 -2.35 2.77
C ARG A 66 8.23 -1.24 3.17
N VAL A 67 7.11 -1.62 3.75
CA VAL A 67 6.12 -0.69 4.31
C VAL A 67 5.87 -1.04 5.78
N VAL A 68 5.71 0.01 6.60
CA VAL A 68 5.33 -0.09 8.00
C VAL A 68 4.00 0.65 8.16
N PHE A 69 3.03 0.02 8.79
CA PHE A 69 1.72 0.62 9.05
C PHE A 69 1.77 1.36 10.38
N LYS A 70 1.55 2.66 10.33
CA LYS A 70 1.64 3.52 11.53
C LYS A 70 0.30 3.59 12.25
N ARG A 71 -0.80 3.68 11.52
CA ARG A 71 -2.17 3.68 12.07
C ARG A 71 -3.17 3.28 11.01
N THR A 72 -4.28 2.72 11.46
CA THR A 72 -5.35 2.19 10.60
C THR A 72 -6.69 2.70 11.11
N VAL A 73 -7.52 3.21 10.21
CA VAL A 73 -8.87 3.69 10.51
C VAL A 73 -9.84 3.06 9.52
N ALA A 74 -11.01 2.65 9.98
CA ALA A 74 -12.03 2.10 9.10
C ALA A 74 -13.40 2.67 9.42
N GLU A 75 -14.17 2.97 8.37
CA GLU A 75 -15.55 3.41 8.47
C GLU A 75 -16.31 2.96 7.22
N GLY A 76 -17.50 2.39 7.40
CA GLY A 76 -18.27 1.85 6.29
C GLY A 76 -17.47 0.77 5.56
N HIS A 77 -17.35 0.92 4.25
CA HIS A 77 -16.55 0.02 3.41
C HIS A 77 -15.14 0.51 3.16
N LEU A 78 -14.68 1.56 3.86
CA LEU A 78 -13.37 2.16 3.64
C LEU A 78 -12.41 1.83 4.76
N VAL A 79 -11.16 1.57 4.38
CA VAL A 79 -10.03 1.45 5.31
C VAL A 79 -8.96 2.44 4.89
N VAL A 80 -8.46 3.21 5.87
CA VAL A 80 -7.38 4.17 5.68
C VAL A 80 -6.14 3.67 6.41
N LEU A 81 -5.01 3.60 5.72
CA LEU A 81 -3.72 3.24 6.29
C LEU A 81 -2.77 4.43 6.18
N HIS A 82 -2.18 4.82 7.30
CA HIS A 82 -1.05 5.75 7.31
C HIS A 82 0.23 4.94 7.30
N CYS A 83 1.04 5.09 6.25
CA CYS A 83 2.14 4.20 5.95
C CYS A 83 3.48 4.92 5.87
N GLU A 84 4.51 4.20 6.26
CA GLU A 84 5.91 4.60 6.06
C GLU A 84 6.54 3.59 5.10
N GLN A 85 6.91 4.05 3.89
CA GLN A 85 7.55 3.21 2.89
C GLN A 85 9.04 3.50 2.83
N HIS A 86 9.83 2.43 2.75
CA HIS A 86 11.29 2.52 2.59
C HIS A 86 11.69 1.88 1.28
N TRP A 87 12.41 2.64 0.46
CA TRP A 87 12.90 2.21 -0.85
C TRP A 87 14.42 2.34 -0.84
N PRO A 88 15.16 1.26 -0.51
CA PRO A 88 16.63 1.30 -0.54
C PRO A 88 17.14 1.56 -1.96
N GLY A 89 18.21 2.34 -2.06
CA GLY A 89 18.86 2.59 -3.34
C GLY A 89 19.45 1.32 -3.93
N LEU A 90 19.53 1.26 -5.26
CA LEU A 90 20.02 0.09 -5.98
C LEU A 90 21.54 0.00 -6.02
N THR A 91 22.23 1.13 -5.82
CA THR A 91 23.69 1.21 -5.82
C THR A 91 24.14 2.13 -4.70
N ASP A 92 25.47 2.11 -4.41
CA ASP A 92 26.04 2.99 -3.39
C ASP A 92 25.84 4.48 -3.73
N LYS A 93 25.53 4.80 -4.98
CA LYS A 93 25.29 6.18 -5.44
C LYS A 93 23.84 6.60 -5.31
N ASP A 94 22.92 5.64 -5.24
CA ASP A 94 21.50 5.90 -5.09
C ASP A 94 21.19 6.10 -3.61
N GLN A 95 20.45 7.16 -3.29
CA GLN A 95 20.01 7.39 -1.91
C GLN A 95 18.80 6.53 -1.60
N ASP A 96 18.77 6.01 -0.36
CA ASP A 96 17.55 5.41 0.18
C ASP A 96 16.49 6.48 0.30
N GLN A 97 15.25 6.11 -0.03
CA GLN A 97 14.11 7.02 0.04
C GLN A 97 13.11 6.52 1.06
N THR A 98 12.55 7.46 1.83
CA THR A 98 11.42 7.20 2.73
C THR A 98 10.24 8.04 2.26
N TRP A 99 9.08 7.42 2.14
CA TRP A 99 7.86 8.07 1.70
C TRP A 99 6.78 7.96 2.77
N ALA A 100 6.09 9.05 3.02
CA ALA A 100 4.88 9.04 3.83
C ALA A 100 3.68 8.87 2.90
N GLY A 101 2.82 7.89 3.21
CA GLY A 101 1.67 7.59 2.38
C GLY A 101 0.39 7.49 3.18
N ILE A 102 -0.71 7.96 2.58
CA ILE A 102 -2.05 7.66 3.05
C ILE A 102 -2.71 6.85 1.94
N ASP A 103 -3.05 5.61 2.26
CA ASP A 103 -3.74 4.69 1.36
C ASP A 103 -5.18 4.54 1.81
N ILE A 104 -6.10 4.52 0.86
CA ILE A 104 -7.52 4.26 1.11
C ILE A 104 -7.94 3.07 0.27
N PHE A 105 -8.53 2.06 0.90
CA PHE A 105 -9.09 0.89 0.22
C PHE A 105 -10.60 0.85 0.43
N ARG A 106 -11.33 0.57 -0.66
CA ARG A 106 -12.76 0.27 -0.56
C ARG A 106 -12.96 -1.23 -0.70
N PHE A 107 -13.80 -1.77 0.16
CA PHE A 107 -14.11 -3.20 0.23
C PHE A 107 -15.52 -3.47 -0.27
N ASP A 108 -15.73 -4.64 -0.87
CA ASP A 108 -17.07 -5.11 -1.18
C ASP A 108 -17.69 -5.80 0.05
N ASP A 109 -18.91 -6.31 -0.11
CA ASP A 109 -19.65 -6.95 1.00
C ASP A 109 -19.01 -8.27 1.45
N ASP A 110 -18.13 -8.85 0.65
CA ASP A 110 -17.42 -10.09 0.96
C ASP A 110 -16.05 -9.84 1.61
N GLY A 111 -15.74 -8.58 1.92
CA GLY A 111 -14.46 -8.23 2.54
C GLY A 111 -13.30 -8.24 1.57
N LYS A 112 -13.56 -8.07 0.28
CA LYS A 112 -12.53 -8.01 -0.77
C LYS A 112 -12.30 -6.57 -1.21
N ILE A 113 -11.06 -6.26 -1.54
CA ILE A 113 -10.66 -4.93 -2.01
C ILE A 113 -11.11 -4.77 -3.47
N VAL A 114 -11.77 -3.65 -3.76
CA VAL A 114 -12.25 -3.36 -5.12
C VAL A 114 -11.82 -1.99 -5.64
N GLU A 115 -11.23 -1.16 -4.78
CA GLU A 115 -10.80 0.18 -5.20
C GLU A 115 -9.72 0.71 -4.26
N HIS A 116 -8.80 1.50 -4.80
CA HIS A 116 -7.65 2.03 -4.06
C HIS A 116 -7.33 3.45 -4.49
N TRP A 117 -7.12 4.30 -3.50
CA TRP A 117 -6.54 5.65 -3.64
C TRP A 117 -5.31 5.75 -2.76
N ASP A 118 -4.35 6.57 -3.16
CA ASP A 118 -3.28 6.96 -2.26
C ASP A 118 -2.73 8.33 -2.61
N VAL A 119 -2.05 8.92 -1.64
CA VAL A 119 -1.22 10.10 -1.82
C VAL A 119 0.09 9.82 -1.10
N LEU A 120 1.20 10.03 -1.80
CA LEU A 120 2.53 9.76 -1.28
C LEU A 120 3.36 11.03 -1.34
N GLN A 121 4.14 11.25 -0.29
CA GLN A 121 5.10 12.36 -0.24
C GLN A 121 6.46 11.84 0.17
N LEU A 122 7.49 12.22 -0.59
CA LEU A 122 8.87 11.95 -0.20
C LEU A 122 9.16 12.72 1.09
N VAL A 123 9.69 12.02 2.10
CA VAL A 123 10.05 12.67 3.36
C VAL A 123 11.27 13.55 3.12
N PRO A 124 11.17 14.87 3.38
CA PRO A 124 12.28 15.78 3.11
C PRO A 124 13.42 15.61 4.13
N ALA A 125 14.63 15.98 3.70
CA ALA A 125 15.80 15.95 4.59
C ALA A 125 15.71 16.98 5.73
N ALA A 126 14.95 18.06 5.53
CA ALA A 126 14.77 19.12 6.52
C ALA A 126 13.28 19.45 6.66
N SER A 127 12.88 19.78 7.88
CA SER A 127 11.50 20.12 8.22
C SER A 127 11.46 21.42 9.01
N ALA A 128 10.32 22.10 8.97
CA ALA A 128 10.09 23.32 9.74
C ALA A 128 9.97 23.07 11.25
N HIS A 129 9.89 21.80 11.69
CA HIS A 129 9.74 21.41 13.08
C HIS A 129 10.40 20.05 13.32
N ALA A 130 10.39 19.57 14.56
CA ALA A 130 11.01 18.31 14.94
C ALA A 130 10.07 17.10 14.90
N ASN A 131 8.78 17.30 14.58
CA ASN A 131 7.81 16.20 14.49
C ASN A 131 7.98 15.43 13.18
N THR A 132 7.84 14.10 13.23
CA THR A 132 7.92 13.26 12.04
C THR A 132 6.60 13.32 11.25
N MET A 133 6.62 12.80 10.03
CA MET A 133 5.40 12.63 9.21
C MET A 133 4.61 11.38 9.63
N PHE A 134 5.06 10.69 10.64
CA PHE A 134 4.48 9.43 11.11
C PHE A 134 3.99 9.47 12.59
#